data_330b5922b2db0ef2cd0a3ebe174a5bd9
#
_entry.id   330b5922b2db0ef2cd0a3ebe174a5bd9
#
_cell.length_a   1.000
_cell.length_b   1.000
_cell.length_c   1.000
_cell.angle_alpha   90.00
_cell.angle_beta   90.00
_cell.angle_gamma   90.00
#
_symmetry.space_group_name_H-M   'P 1'
#
loop_
_entity.id
_entity.type
_entity.pdbx_description
1 polymer ?
#
loop_
_entity_poly.entity_id
_entity_poly.type
_entity_poly.pdbx_seq_one_letter_code
_entity_poly.pdbx_strand_id
1 'polypeptide(L)'
;MTAEQPATAPQLLEEIQTRLRRMFADLAAGLDVAPALRLRTEGMMEAALLAGLAEAAGLDDLQQQCYLAAFGRSMEQDFGEDWRDFYPFPQIPAVGRRAPVYPSTRE
;
A
#
# COMPACT_ATOMS: atom_id res chain seq x y z
N MET A 1 23.45 18.43 -15.85
CA MET A 1 23.21 18.28 -15.62
C MET A 1 22.62 17.63 -14.78
N THR A 2 22.34 17.58 -14.46
CA THR A 2 21.75 17.09 -13.30
C THR A 2 20.55 16.29 -13.50
N ALA A 3 20.05 16.33 -14.64
CA ALA A 3 18.86 15.54 -14.98
C ALA A 3 19.10 14.05 -14.74
N GLU A 4 20.33 13.66 -14.74
CA GLU A 4 20.63 12.26 -14.52
C GLU A 4 20.93 11.86 -13.13
N GLN A 5 20.73 12.71 -12.16
CA GLN A 5 21.01 12.32 -10.80
C GLN A 5 20.03 11.23 -10.38
N PRO A 6 20.53 10.20 -9.70
CA PRO A 6 19.62 9.16 -9.23
C PRO A 6 18.71 9.69 -8.13
N ALA A 7 17.57 9.06 -7.99
CA ALA A 7 16.66 9.43 -6.92
C ALA A 7 17.30 9.16 -5.57
N THR A 8 17.06 10.06 -4.62
CA THR A 8 17.55 9.89 -3.26
C THR A 8 16.50 9.12 -2.45
N ALA A 9 16.89 8.72 -1.24
CA ALA A 9 15.95 8.06 -0.34
C ALA A 9 14.70 8.92 -0.07
N PRO A 10 14.84 10.23 0.23
CA PRO A 10 13.66 11.06 0.40
C PRO A 10 12.77 11.11 -0.84
N GLN A 11 13.37 11.16 -2.02
CA GLN A 11 12.60 11.17 -3.26
C GLN A 11 11.86 9.87 -3.47
N LEU A 12 12.49 8.74 -3.14
CA LEU A 12 11.84 7.44 -3.24
C LEU A 12 10.63 7.36 -2.30
N LEU A 13 10.81 7.80 -1.06
CA LEU A 13 9.73 7.78 -0.09
C LEU A 13 8.59 8.72 -0.48
N GLU A 14 8.92 9.87 -1.05
CA GLU A 14 7.93 10.78 -1.56
C GLU A 14 7.11 10.15 -2.68
N GLU A 15 7.78 9.44 -3.56
CA GLU A 15 7.10 8.79 -4.68
C GLU A 15 6.18 7.67 -4.18
N ILE A 16 6.64 6.90 -3.20
CA ILE A 16 5.80 5.87 -2.59
C ILE A 16 4.56 6.51 -1.98
N GLN A 17 4.75 7.61 -1.25
CA GLN A 17 3.64 8.31 -0.63
C GLN A 17 2.65 8.81 -1.68
N THR A 18 3.15 9.40 -2.75
CA THR A 18 2.29 9.92 -3.82
C THR A 18 1.45 8.79 -4.42
N ARG A 19 2.07 7.65 -4.66
CA ARG A 19 1.35 6.51 -5.22
C ARG A 19 0.30 5.94 -4.26
N LEU A 20 0.65 5.83 -3.00
CA LEU A 20 -0.29 5.35 -2.00
C LEU A 20 -1.49 6.28 -1.86
N ARG A 21 -1.24 7.59 -1.82
CA ARG A 21 -2.31 8.56 -1.74
C ARG A 21 -3.27 8.43 -2.91
N ARG A 22 -2.70 8.31 -4.10
CA ARG A 22 -3.52 8.23 -5.30
C ARG A 22 -4.33 6.95 -5.33
N MET A 23 -3.71 5.83 -4.97
CA MET A 23 -4.41 4.56 -4.98
C MET A 23 -5.55 4.53 -3.98
N PHE A 24 -5.31 5.00 -2.76
CA PHE A 24 -6.35 5.01 -1.75
C PHE A 24 -7.45 6.02 -2.11
N ALA A 25 -7.09 7.16 -2.69
CA ALA A 25 -8.09 8.12 -3.12
C ALA A 25 -8.99 7.53 -4.21
N ASP A 26 -8.41 6.80 -5.15
CA ASP A 26 -9.18 6.15 -6.19
C ASP A 26 -10.12 5.11 -5.61
N LEU A 27 -9.61 4.29 -4.69
CA LEU A 27 -10.45 3.29 -4.03
C LEU A 27 -11.57 3.92 -3.23
N ALA A 28 -11.29 5.02 -2.54
CA ALA A 28 -12.31 5.71 -1.76
C ALA A 28 -13.38 6.32 -2.67
N ALA A 29 -13.01 6.64 -3.89
CA ALA A 29 -13.96 7.17 -4.87
C ALA A 29 -14.72 6.06 -5.61
N GLY A 30 -14.46 4.80 -5.26
CA GLY A 30 -15.13 3.68 -5.92
C GLY A 30 -14.48 3.24 -7.22
N LEU A 31 -13.27 3.69 -7.47
CA LEU A 31 -12.55 3.33 -8.69
C LEU A 31 -11.59 2.18 -8.40
N ASP A 32 -11.33 1.40 -9.42
CA ASP A 32 -10.37 0.30 -9.28
C ASP A 32 -8.96 0.82 -9.44
N VAL A 33 -8.04 0.14 -8.79
CA VAL A 33 -6.61 0.40 -8.96
C VAL A 33 -6.04 -0.73 -9.79
N ALA A 34 -5.34 -0.37 -10.84
CA ALA A 34 -4.73 -1.37 -11.72
C ALA A 34 -3.77 -2.24 -10.93
N PRO A 35 -3.84 -3.57 -11.07
CA PRO A 35 -2.92 -4.44 -10.33
C PRO A 35 -1.45 -4.13 -10.59
N ALA A 36 -1.10 -3.72 -11.80
CA ALA A 36 0.29 -3.39 -12.10
C ALA A 36 0.77 -2.20 -11.27
N LEU A 37 -0.08 -1.20 -11.07
CA LEU A 37 0.30 -0.05 -10.26
C LEU A 37 0.48 -0.44 -8.80
N ARG A 38 -0.43 -1.25 -8.28
CA ARG A 38 -0.33 -1.72 -6.91
C ARG A 38 0.95 -2.53 -6.70
N LEU A 39 1.20 -3.46 -7.61
CA LEU A 39 2.38 -4.32 -7.47
C LEU A 39 3.68 -3.55 -7.58
N ARG A 40 3.73 -2.55 -8.46
CA ARG A 40 4.91 -1.71 -8.54
C ARG A 40 5.16 -0.93 -7.26
N THR A 41 4.10 -0.42 -6.67
CA THR A 41 4.23 0.33 -5.43
C THR A 41 4.68 -0.59 -4.29
N GLU A 42 4.12 -1.80 -4.22
CA GLU A 42 4.56 -2.77 -3.23
C GLU A 42 6.03 -3.11 -3.42
N GLY A 43 6.45 -3.29 -4.68
CA GLY A 43 7.86 -3.55 -4.98
C GLY A 43 8.76 -2.41 -4.56
N MET A 44 8.32 -1.16 -4.74
CA MET A 44 9.09 -0.01 -4.30
C MET A 44 9.24 0.01 -2.78
N MET A 45 8.17 -0.32 -2.05
CA MET A 45 8.21 -0.38 -0.60
C MET A 45 9.15 -1.49 -0.13
N GLU A 46 9.06 -2.64 -0.75
CA GLU A 46 9.93 -3.75 -0.41
C GLU A 46 11.39 -3.41 -0.70
N ALA A 47 11.66 -2.80 -1.84
CA ALA A 47 13.01 -2.39 -2.20
C ALA A 47 13.56 -1.37 -1.21
N ALA A 48 12.72 -0.45 -0.75
CA ALA A 48 13.16 0.54 0.23
C ALA A 48 13.58 -0.13 1.54
N LEU A 49 12.83 -1.16 1.95
CA LEU A 49 13.19 -1.92 3.15
C LEU A 49 14.50 -2.67 2.95
N LEU A 50 14.61 -3.38 1.83
CA LEU A 50 15.80 -4.21 1.58
C LEU A 50 17.06 -3.37 1.45
N ALA A 51 16.92 -2.18 0.91
CA ALA A 51 18.06 -1.28 0.74
C ALA A 51 18.38 -0.46 1.98
N GLY A 52 17.58 -0.62 3.03
CA GLY A 52 17.83 0.14 4.26
C GLY A 52 17.46 1.61 4.15
N LEU A 53 16.63 1.97 3.18
CA LEU A 53 16.21 3.35 2.99
C LEU A 53 14.97 3.70 3.81
N ALA A 54 14.28 2.71 4.31
CA ALA A 54 13.10 2.88 5.14
C ALA A 54 12.99 1.73 6.11
N GLU A 55 12.26 1.95 7.19
CA GLU A 55 11.97 0.89 8.16
C GLU A 55 10.51 0.49 8.03
N ALA A 56 10.21 -0.73 8.44
CA ALA A 56 8.86 -1.26 8.32
C ALA A 56 7.85 -0.37 9.06
N ALA A 57 8.21 0.09 10.26
CA ALA A 57 7.31 0.95 11.02
C ALA A 57 7.02 2.26 10.29
N GLY A 58 8.02 2.81 9.64
CA GLY A 58 7.83 4.05 8.88
C GLY A 58 6.93 3.87 7.68
N LEU A 59 7.05 2.72 7.00
CA LEU A 59 6.17 2.45 5.87
C LEU A 59 4.75 2.12 6.33
N ASP A 60 4.60 1.46 7.47
CA ASP A 60 3.28 1.22 8.05
C ASP A 60 2.60 2.55 8.37
N ASP A 61 3.34 3.48 8.98
CA ASP A 61 2.79 4.79 9.30
C ASP A 61 2.38 5.54 8.05
N LEU A 62 3.19 5.43 7.00
CA LEU A 62 2.90 6.11 5.76
C LEU A 62 1.61 5.56 5.13
N GLN A 63 1.45 4.24 5.12
CA GLN A 63 0.23 3.64 4.63
C GLN A 63 -0.97 4.09 5.45
N GLN A 64 -0.82 4.10 6.77
CA GLN A 64 -1.88 4.50 7.67
C GLN A 64 -2.32 5.93 7.41
N GLN A 65 -1.36 6.84 7.25
CA GLN A 65 -1.67 8.24 7.00
C GLN A 65 -2.41 8.41 5.68
N CYS A 66 -1.96 7.73 4.64
CA CYS A 66 -2.59 7.83 3.34
C CYS A 66 -4.00 7.24 3.35
N TYR A 67 -4.16 6.12 4.05
CA TYR A 67 -5.46 5.48 4.16
C TYR A 67 -6.44 6.37 4.93
N LEU A 68 -5.99 6.89 6.06
CA LEU A 68 -6.82 7.75 6.89
C LEU A 68 -7.26 8.99 6.12
N ALA A 69 -6.36 9.59 5.36
CA ALA A 69 -6.69 10.77 4.56
C ALA A 69 -7.76 10.47 3.52
N ALA A 70 -7.73 9.28 2.94
CA ALA A 70 -8.66 8.92 1.88
C ALA A 70 -10.02 8.45 2.41
N PHE A 71 -10.00 7.64 3.47
CA PHE A 71 -11.22 6.98 3.94
C PHE A 71 -11.79 7.56 5.23
N GLY A 72 -11.03 8.36 5.94
CA GLY A 72 -11.48 8.93 7.22
C GLY A 72 -11.50 7.90 8.35
N ARG A 73 -10.94 6.73 8.14
CA ARG A 73 -10.85 5.68 9.15
C ARG A 73 -9.47 5.06 9.10
N SER A 74 -9.06 4.45 10.21
CA SER A 74 -7.75 3.81 10.23
C SER A 74 -7.83 2.43 9.59
N MET A 75 -6.67 1.89 9.24
CA MET A 75 -6.61 0.54 8.69
C MET A 75 -7.01 -0.50 9.73
N GLU A 76 -6.73 -0.25 10.99
CA GLU A 76 -7.18 -1.15 12.04
C GLU A 76 -8.69 -1.23 12.12
N GLN A 77 -9.36 -0.10 11.94
CA GLN A 77 -10.81 -0.07 11.99
C GLN A 77 -11.45 -0.86 10.85
N ASP A 78 -10.83 -0.81 9.69
CA ASP A 78 -11.40 -1.48 8.51
C ASP A 78 -10.91 -2.91 8.32
N PHE A 79 -9.68 -3.22 8.73
CA PHE A 79 -9.09 -4.52 8.46
C PHE A 79 -8.69 -5.31 9.71
N GLY A 80 -8.79 -4.71 10.88
CA GLY A 80 -8.38 -5.37 12.11
C GLY A 80 -6.96 -5.03 12.50
N GLU A 81 -6.58 -5.46 13.70
CA GLU A 81 -5.27 -5.11 14.23
C GLU A 81 -4.14 -5.83 13.51
N ASP A 82 -4.47 -6.90 12.81
CA ASP A 82 -3.47 -7.68 12.08
C ASP A 82 -3.32 -7.24 10.63
N TRP A 83 -3.75 -6.03 10.29
CA TRP A 83 -3.64 -5.55 8.92
C TRP A 83 -2.20 -5.60 8.40
N ARG A 84 -1.23 -5.51 9.31
CA ARG A 84 0.18 -5.53 8.91
C ARG A 84 0.63 -6.87 8.35
N ASP A 85 -0.14 -7.91 8.61
CA ASP A 85 0.18 -9.23 8.06
C ASP A 85 -0.03 -9.26 6.55
N PHE A 86 -0.70 -8.26 6.01
CA PHE A 86 -0.90 -8.15 4.57
C PHE A 86 0.10 -7.19 3.94
N TYR A 87 1.16 -6.90 4.69
CA TYR A 87 2.22 -6.02 4.24
C TYR A 87 2.78 -6.46 2.89
N PRO A 88 3.20 -5.51 2.07
CA PRO A 88 3.21 -4.08 2.34
C PRO A 88 1.87 -3.41 2.15
N PHE A 89 0.92 -4.11 1.66
CA PHE A 89 -0.28 -3.48 1.19
C PHE A 89 -1.43 -4.45 1.34
N PRO A 90 -2.38 -4.20 2.19
CA PRO A 90 -3.43 -5.16 2.46
C PRO A 90 -4.23 -5.47 1.21
N GLN A 91 -4.70 -6.68 1.12
CA GLN A 91 -5.60 -7.07 0.07
C GLN A 91 -6.86 -6.27 0.23
N ILE A 92 -7.23 -5.57 -0.79
CA ILE A 92 -8.39 -4.72 -0.68
C ILE A 92 -9.65 -5.57 -0.71
N PRO A 93 -10.54 -5.30 0.20
CA PRO A 93 -11.71 -6.14 0.34
C PRO A 93 -12.53 -6.34 -0.91
N ALA A 94 -12.51 -5.35 -1.78
CA ALA A 94 -13.25 -5.54 -3.00
C ALA A 94 -12.88 -6.81 -3.64
N VAL A 95 -11.64 -7.16 -3.44
CA VAL A 95 -11.19 -8.34 -4.00
C VAL A 95 -11.38 -9.43 -3.05
N GLY A 96 -10.96 -9.18 -1.87
CA GLY A 96 -10.95 -10.23 -0.92
C GLY A 96 -12.25 -10.79 -0.66
N ARG A 97 -13.26 -9.96 -0.84
CA ARG A 97 -14.33 -10.44 -0.42
C ARG A 97 -14.83 -11.40 -1.15
N ARG A 98 -14.39 -11.66 -2.12
CA ARG A 98 -14.98 -12.59 -2.72
C ARG A 98 -14.43 -13.74 -2.39
N ALA A 99 -14.03 -14.02 -1.76
CA ALA A 99 -13.64 -14.99 -1.52
C ALA A 99 -13.62 -16.01 -1.50
N PRO A 100 -13.62 -16.43 -1.40
CA PRO A 100 -13.49 -17.29 -1.54
C PRO A 100 -13.84 -18.35 -1.30
N VAL A 101 -13.88 -18.54 -1.39
CA VAL A 101 -14.20 -19.34 -1.23
C VAL A 101 -13.68 -20.38 -1.19
N TYR A 102 -13.20 -20.58 -1.08
CA TYR A 102 -12.72 -21.47 -1.11
C TYR A 102 -12.91 -22.43 -0.68
N PRO A 103 -13.08 -22.61 -0.60
CA PRO A 103 -13.17 -23.50 -0.21
C PRO A 103 -13.13 -24.12 0.11
N SER A 104 -13.17 -24.08 0.05
CA SER A 104 -13.18 -24.78 0.36
C SER A 104 -13.25 -25.44 0.54
N THR A 105 -13.26 -25.38 0.46
CA THR A 105 -13.26 -26.07 0.70
C THR A 105 -13.29 -26.76 0.95
N ARG A 106 -13.37 -26.98 1.04
CA ARG A 106 -13.29 -27.72 1.42
C ARG A 106 -13.56 -28.31 1.80
N GLU A 107 -13.82 -28.34 1.81
CA GLU A 107 -14.00 -28.94 2.32
C GLU A 107 -14.14 -29.38 2.55
#